data_3b38bccd6098a69b3fb7c9b2ffd5a706
#
_entry.id   3b38bccd6098a69b3fb7c9b2ffd5a706
#
_cell.length_a   1.000
_cell.length_b   1.000
_cell.length_c   1.000
_cell.angle_alpha   90.00
_cell.angle_beta   90.00
_cell.angle_gamma   90.00
#
_symmetry.space_group_name_H-M   'P 1'
#
loop_
_entity.id
_entity.type
_entity.pdbx_description
1 polymer ?
#
loop_
_entity_poly.entity_id
_entity_poly.type
_entity_poly.pdbx_seq_one_letter_code
_entity_poly.pdbx_strand_id
1 'polypeptide(L)'
;MNILQRELKRLDKSPYPDAFLKPIARISGGGGLVSSMADMQKLMRCFLSGGQAILQAETIRMMMQNHLPENWGIAFPGVGKVPGKGFGLGGAVMLRPSDTDAPESVGEFEWGGMAGTHWWISPRHNIAGLLMTQRQMAFWHPYSFEFKRLVYAALAAPLEAA
;
A
#
# COMPACT_ATOMS: atom_id res chain seq x y z
N MET A 1 -12.04 8.67 -20.88
CA MET A 1 -10.61 8.55 -21.21
C MET A 1 -9.92 7.88 -20.03
N ASN A 2 -9.41 6.69 -20.24
CA ASN A 2 -8.86 5.85 -19.17
C ASN A 2 -7.59 6.50 -18.60
N ILE A 3 -7.50 6.66 -17.27
CA ILE A 3 -6.34 7.24 -16.57
C ILE A 3 -5.05 6.51 -16.93
N LEU A 4 -5.14 5.23 -17.30
CA LEU A 4 -4.01 4.36 -17.65
C LEU A 4 -3.40 4.68 -19.02
N GLN A 5 -4.09 5.40 -19.89
CA GLN A 5 -3.66 5.70 -21.27
C GLN A 5 -3.08 7.10 -21.44
N ARG A 6 -2.99 7.89 -20.37
CA ARG A 6 -2.40 9.22 -20.45
C ARG A 6 -0.88 9.13 -20.57
N GLU A 7 -0.34 9.80 -21.58
CA GLU A 7 1.09 10.00 -21.71
C GLU A 7 1.68 10.61 -20.43
N LEU A 8 2.80 10.08 -19.97
CA LEU A 8 3.52 10.62 -18.84
C LEU A 8 4.16 11.96 -19.23
N LYS A 9 3.77 13.01 -18.54
CA LYS A 9 4.40 14.32 -18.65
C LYS A 9 5.14 14.65 -17.37
N ARG A 10 6.40 15.04 -17.52
CA ARG A 10 7.17 15.57 -16.40
C ARG A 10 6.54 16.85 -15.91
N LEU A 11 6.35 16.96 -14.59
CA LEU A 11 5.96 18.21 -13.96
C LEU A 11 7.22 18.96 -13.56
N ASP A 12 7.45 20.13 -14.14
CA ASP A 12 8.57 21.00 -13.79
C ASP A 12 8.40 21.67 -12.42
N LYS A 13 7.15 21.78 -11.97
CA LYS A 13 6.80 22.33 -10.65
C LYS A 13 5.84 21.38 -9.95
N SER A 14 6.07 21.17 -8.65
CA SER A 14 5.12 20.43 -7.83
C SER A 14 3.74 21.14 -7.86
N PRO A 15 2.62 20.41 -8.01
CA PRO A 15 1.28 20.99 -7.84
C PRO A 15 1.03 21.48 -6.41
N TYR A 16 1.87 21.08 -5.48
CA TYR A 16 1.83 21.49 -4.07
C TYR A 16 3.21 21.98 -3.63
N PRO A 17 3.72 23.11 -4.21
CA PRO A 17 5.00 23.66 -3.82
C PRO A 17 4.94 24.04 -2.35
N ASP A 18 5.98 23.72 -1.63
CA ASP A 18 6.15 24.03 -0.20
C ASP A 18 5.11 23.42 0.76
N ALA A 19 4.24 22.51 0.30
CA ALA A 19 3.19 21.93 1.14
C ALA A 19 3.73 21.24 2.40
N PHE A 20 4.96 20.71 2.33
CA PHE A 20 5.63 20.04 3.45
C PHE A 20 6.71 20.92 4.12
N LEU A 21 6.90 22.15 3.66
CA LEU A 21 7.89 23.10 4.17
C LEU A 21 7.25 24.21 5.01
N LYS A 22 5.94 24.30 5.04
CA LYS A 22 5.17 25.31 5.79
C LYS A 22 4.40 24.65 6.94
N PRO A 23 4.14 25.39 8.02
CA PRO A 23 3.24 24.92 9.06
C PRO A 23 1.88 24.51 8.45
N ILE A 24 1.42 23.31 8.79
CA ILE A 24 0.15 22.79 8.30
C ILE A 24 -1.01 23.41 9.06
N ALA A 25 -1.98 23.98 8.33
CA ALA A 25 -3.19 24.54 8.92
C ALA A 25 -4.14 23.46 9.46
N ARG A 26 -4.04 22.23 8.96
CA ARG A 26 -4.90 21.11 9.37
C ARG A 26 -4.09 19.82 9.47
N ILE A 27 -4.07 19.22 10.63
CA ILE A 27 -3.48 17.91 10.86
C ILE A 27 -4.44 16.83 10.30
N SER A 28 -3.91 15.93 9.46
CA SER A 28 -4.68 14.84 8.87
C SER A 28 -4.01 13.51 9.19
N GLY A 29 -4.76 12.57 9.74
CA GLY A 29 -4.29 11.20 9.94
C GLY A 29 -4.17 10.37 8.65
N GLY A 30 -4.81 10.84 7.55
CA GLY A 30 -4.79 10.13 6.26
C GLY A 30 -3.76 10.65 5.27
N GLY A 31 -2.92 11.62 5.64
CA GLY A 31 -1.91 12.17 4.73
C GLY A 31 -1.07 13.26 5.39
N GLY A 32 -0.03 13.73 4.68
CA GLY A 32 0.84 14.80 5.14
C GLY A 32 2.17 14.33 5.71
N LEU A 33 2.42 13.05 5.77
CA LEU A 33 3.74 12.52 6.10
C LEU A 33 4.57 12.29 4.84
N VAL A 34 5.84 12.65 4.94
CA VAL A 34 6.88 12.35 3.95
C VAL A 34 7.87 11.43 4.64
N SER A 35 8.28 10.36 3.95
CA SER A 35 9.20 9.38 4.51
C SER A 35 10.26 8.96 3.49
N SER A 36 11.29 8.29 3.96
CA SER A 36 12.30 7.65 3.13
C SER A 36 12.01 6.16 2.95
N MET A 37 12.62 5.56 1.92
CA MET A 37 12.61 4.10 1.72
C MET A 37 13.10 3.37 2.97
N ALA A 38 14.20 3.84 3.56
CA ALA A 38 14.82 3.22 4.72
C ALA A 38 13.90 3.24 5.96
N ASP A 39 13.20 4.34 6.21
CA ASP A 39 12.31 4.45 7.37
C ASP A 39 11.02 3.66 7.17
N MET A 40 10.47 3.63 5.96
CA MET A 40 9.34 2.75 5.64
C MET A 40 9.71 1.27 5.80
N GLN A 41 10.91 0.86 5.40
CA GLN A 41 11.39 -0.51 5.63
C GLN A 41 11.48 -0.85 7.12
N LYS A 42 11.97 0.06 7.96
CA LYS A 42 11.99 -0.14 9.42
C LYS A 42 10.58 -0.32 9.97
N LEU A 43 9.64 0.52 9.56
CA LEU A 43 8.25 0.42 9.97
C LEU A 43 7.64 -0.95 9.56
N MET A 44 7.82 -1.35 8.31
CA MET A 44 7.29 -2.61 7.80
C MET A 44 7.90 -3.84 8.51
N ARG A 45 9.20 -3.80 8.80
CA ARG A 45 9.86 -4.83 9.63
C ARG A 45 9.30 -4.87 11.06
N CYS A 46 9.02 -3.71 11.64
CA CYS A 46 8.38 -3.61 12.95
C CYS A 46 7.02 -4.32 12.95
N PHE A 47 6.22 -4.17 11.91
CA PHE A 47 4.94 -4.87 11.77
C PHE A 47 5.13 -6.38 11.65
N LEU A 48 6.06 -6.85 10.82
CA LEU A 48 6.37 -8.29 10.67
C LEU A 48 6.89 -8.92 11.96
N SER A 49 7.65 -8.19 12.76
CA SER A 49 8.20 -8.66 14.03
C SER A 49 7.26 -8.49 15.24
N GLY A 50 6.00 -8.13 15.01
CA GLY A 50 4.99 -7.99 16.07
C GLY A 50 5.05 -6.68 16.85
N GLY A 51 5.57 -5.61 16.26
CA GLY A 51 5.45 -4.25 16.79
C GLY A 51 6.60 -3.77 17.69
N GLN A 52 7.23 -4.64 18.39
CA GLN A 52 8.35 -4.54 19.36
C GLN A 52 8.63 -3.17 20.01
N ALA A 53 9.06 -2.18 19.23
CA ALA A 53 9.50 -0.88 19.77
C ALA A 53 8.41 0.22 19.73
N ILE A 54 7.35 0.04 18.94
CA ILE A 54 6.37 1.10 18.66
C ILE A 54 4.97 0.71 19.14
N LEU A 55 4.57 -0.54 18.90
CA LEU A 55 3.23 -1.05 19.17
C LEU A 55 3.30 -2.44 19.80
N GLN A 56 2.28 -2.78 20.57
CA GLN A 56 2.12 -4.15 21.06
C GLN A 56 1.66 -5.08 19.93
N ALA A 57 2.04 -6.35 20.01
CA ALA A 57 1.68 -7.36 19.01
C ALA A 57 0.16 -7.49 18.80
N GLU A 58 -0.61 -7.33 19.88
CA GLU A 58 -2.07 -7.27 19.81
C GLU A 58 -2.57 -6.13 18.95
N THR A 59 -2.00 -4.94 19.13
CA THR A 59 -2.34 -3.75 18.33
C THR A 59 -2.04 -3.97 16.85
N ILE A 60 -0.88 -4.57 16.53
CA ILE A 60 -0.53 -4.91 15.14
C ILE A 60 -1.56 -5.89 14.55
N ARG A 61 -1.94 -6.93 15.30
CA ARG A 61 -2.97 -7.87 14.83
C ARG A 61 -4.30 -7.18 14.58
N MET A 62 -4.74 -6.31 15.48
CA MET A 62 -5.96 -5.52 15.29
C MET A 62 -5.87 -4.61 14.07
N MET A 63 -4.74 -3.95 13.83
CA MET A 63 -4.55 -3.10 12.65
C MET A 63 -4.70 -3.87 11.34
N MET A 64 -4.26 -5.12 11.30
CA MET A 64 -4.27 -5.97 10.10
C MET A 64 -5.58 -6.77 9.93
N GLN A 65 -6.56 -6.59 10.80
CA GLN A 65 -7.88 -7.23 10.68
C GLN A 65 -8.88 -6.31 9.99
N ASN A 66 -9.84 -6.92 9.28
CA ASN A 66 -10.95 -6.16 8.72
C ASN A 66 -11.91 -5.73 9.82
N HIS A 67 -12.18 -4.44 9.89
CA HIS A 67 -13.15 -3.84 10.82
C HIS A 67 -14.41 -3.31 10.12
N LEU A 68 -14.50 -3.43 8.80
CA LEU A 68 -15.72 -3.06 8.10
C LEU A 68 -16.81 -4.10 8.33
N PRO A 69 -18.06 -3.66 8.47
CA PRO A 69 -19.20 -4.57 8.50
C PRO A 69 -19.26 -5.46 7.26
N GLU A 70 -19.93 -6.59 7.36
CA GLU A 70 -20.20 -7.46 6.24
C GLU A 70 -20.89 -6.68 5.10
N ASN A 71 -20.50 -6.93 3.86
CA ASN A 71 -20.93 -6.20 2.66
C ASN A 71 -20.45 -4.75 2.50
N TRP A 72 -19.66 -4.23 3.42
CA TRP A 72 -18.96 -2.97 3.26
C TRP A 72 -17.59 -3.20 2.62
N GLY A 73 -17.07 -2.18 1.95
CA GLY A 73 -15.77 -2.22 1.29
C GLY A 73 -15.24 -0.83 1.03
N ILE A 74 -14.02 -0.78 0.56
CA ILE A 74 -13.37 0.47 0.19
C ILE A 74 -13.99 0.99 -1.11
N ALA A 75 -14.27 2.29 -1.15
CA ALA A 75 -14.71 2.97 -2.36
C ALA A 75 -13.99 4.31 -2.50
N PHE A 76 -13.63 4.67 -3.71
CA PHE A 76 -12.99 5.95 -4.01
C PHE A 76 -13.81 6.75 -5.02
N PRO A 77 -13.90 8.07 -4.83
CA PRO A 77 -14.52 8.94 -5.82
C PRO A 77 -13.89 8.75 -7.21
N GLY A 78 -14.72 8.54 -8.22
CA GLY A 78 -14.27 8.36 -9.61
C GLY A 78 -13.69 6.97 -9.95
N VAL A 79 -13.44 6.11 -8.96
CA VAL A 79 -12.96 4.73 -9.17
C VAL A 79 -14.06 3.72 -8.86
N GLY A 80 -14.89 4.01 -7.87
CA GLY A 80 -15.91 3.08 -7.39
C GLY A 80 -15.42 2.17 -6.28
N LYS A 81 -16.10 1.03 -6.09
CA LYS A 81 -15.73 0.02 -5.10
C LYS A 81 -14.49 -0.74 -5.52
N VAL A 82 -13.61 -0.99 -4.56
CA VAL A 82 -12.43 -1.85 -4.71
C VAL A 82 -12.84 -3.26 -4.26
N PRO A 83 -12.92 -4.22 -5.18
CA PRO A 83 -13.38 -5.55 -4.84
C PRO A 83 -12.39 -6.27 -3.91
N GLY A 84 -12.91 -7.14 -3.07
CA GLY A 84 -12.13 -8.07 -2.27
C GLY A 84 -11.33 -7.47 -1.11
N LYS A 85 -11.41 -6.18 -0.87
CA LYS A 85 -10.66 -5.50 0.20
C LYS A 85 -11.56 -4.99 1.31
N GLY A 86 -11.22 -5.37 2.54
CA GLY A 86 -11.71 -4.75 3.76
C GLY A 86 -10.78 -3.61 4.20
N PHE A 87 -11.04 -3.05 5.38
CA PHE A 87 -10.23 -1.99 5.96
C PHE A 87 -9.90 -2.28 7.42
N GLY A 88 -8.62 -2.21 7.72
CA GLY A 88 -8.08 -2.32 9.06
C GLY A 88 -7.91 -0.95 9.72
N LEU A 89 -6.96 -0.84 10.66
CA LEU A 89 -6.64 0.45 11.27
C LEU A 89 -5.41 1.06 10.54
N GLY A 90 -5.71 1.89 9.54
CA GLY A 90 -4.69 2.62 8.77
C GLY A 90 -4.31 1.99 7.42
N GLY A 91 -4.98 0.94 6.98
CA GLY A 91 -4.74 0.31 5.67
C GLY A 91 -5.83 -0.65 5.26
N ALA A 92 -5.80 -1.08 4.01
CA ALA A 92 -6.66 -2.12 3.48
C ALA A 92 -6.19 -3.51 3.91
N VAL A 93 -7.14 -4.43 4.03
CA VAL A 93 -6.87 -5.85 4.27
C VAL A 93 -7.40 -6.64 3.07
N MET A 94 -6.56 -7.44 2.46
CA MET A 94 -6.95 -8.30 1.34
C MET A 94 -7.75 -9.49 1.86
N LEU A 95 -9.04 -9.51 1.57
CA LEU A 95 -9.96 -10.58 1.96
C LEU A 95 -10.14 -11.61 0.85
N ARG A 96 -10.25 -11.14 -0.39
CA ARG A 96 -10.42 -11.97 -1.58
C ARG A 96 -9.70 -11.32 -2.76
N PRO A 97 -8.64 -11.94 -3.29
CA PRO A 97 -7.95 -11.43 -4.46
C PRO A 97 -8.88 -11.34 -5.66
N SER A 98 -8.71 -10.32 -6.47
CA SER A 98 -9.29 -10.20 -7.81
C SER A 98 -8.35 -10.83 -8.85
N ASP A 99 -8.78 -10.89 -10.10
CA ASP A 99 -7.98 -11.44 -11.20
C ASP A 99 -6.66 -10.69 -11.45
N THR A 100 -6.54 -9.46 -10.92
CA THR A 100 -5.32 -8.64 -11.02
C THR A 100 -4.40 -8.77 -9.81
N ASP A 101 -4.87 -9.37 -8.73
CA ASP A 101 -4.09 -9.60 -7.52
C ASP A 101 -3.40 -10.98 -7.55
N ALA A 102 -2.29 -11.12 -6.84
CA ALA A 102 -1.71 -12.44 -6.62
C ALA A 102 -2.63 -13.27 -5.71
N PRO A 103 -2.93 -14.54 -6.04
CA PRO A 103 -3.78 -15.39 -5.20
C PRO A 103 -3.26 -15.53 -3.76
N GLU A 104 -1.95 -15.41 -3.58
CA GLU A 104 -1.24 -15.51 -2.30
C GLU A 104 -1.45 -14.27 -1.42
N SER A 105 -2.02 -13.19 -1.96
CA SER A 105 -2.16 -11.90 -1.26
C SER A 105 -3.24 -11.87 -0.17
N VAL A 106 -3.98 -12.96 0.03
CA VAL A 106 -4.98 -13.06 1.11
C VAL A 106 -4.35 -12.79 2.47
N GLY A 107 -4.95 -11.88 3.24
CA GLY A 107 -4.47 -11.47 4.56
C GLY A 107 -3.40 -10.39 4.53
N GLU A 108 -3.03 -9.87 3.36
CA GLU A 108 -2.14 -8.71 3.27
C GLU A 108 -2.77 -7.47 3.89
N PHE A 109 -1.91 -6.67 4.50
CA PHE A 109 -2.21 -5.32 4.95
C PHE A 109 -1.45 -4.33 4.07
N GLU A 110 -2.17 -3.45 3.40
CA GLU A 110 -1.58 -2.62 2.35
C GLU A 110 -2.18 -1.23 2.28
N TRP A 111 -1.42 -0.30 1.76
CA TRP A 111 -1.92 1.01 1.36
C TRP A 111 -0.99 1.65 0.33
N GLY A 112 -1.36 2.84 -0.10
CA GLY A 112 -0.57 3.63 -1.03
C GLY A 112 -0.92 5.10 -0.99
N GLY A 113 -0.24 5.89 -1.79
CA GLY A 113 -0.43 7.32 -1.85
C GLY A 113 -0.70 7.84 -3.26
N MET A 114 -1.23 9.06 -3.34
CA MET A 114 -1.53 9.74 -4.62
C MET A 114 -0.29 9.96 -5.48
N ALA A 115 0.90 9.99 -4.88
CA ALA A 115 2.18 10.08 -5.60
C ALA A 115 2.62 8.74 -6.22
N GLY A 116 1.81 7.69 -6.11
CA GLY A 116 2.12 6.37 -6.66
C GLY A 116 3.04 5.54 -5.77
N THR A 117 3.09 5.86 -4.49
CA THR A 117 3.73 4.99 -3.51
C THR A 117 2.79 3.87 -3.11
N HIS A 118 3.33 2.65 -2.96
CA HIS A 118 2.59 1.49 -2.50
C HIS A 118 3.42 0.71 -1.51
N TRP A 119 2.75 0.15 -0.51
CA TRP A 119 3.36 -0.79 0.42
C TRP A 119 2.36 -1.89 0.75
N TRP A 120 2.87 -3.09 1.02
CA TRP A 120 2.10 -4.19 1.55
C TRP A 120 2.93 -5.02 2.51
N ILE A 121 2.27 -5.67 3.42
CA ILE A 121 2.83 -6.56 4.42
C ILE A 121 2.04 -7.86 4.34
N SER A 122 2.73 -8.97 4.14
CA SER A 122 2.17 -10.32 4.15
C SER A 122 2.70 -11.09 5.36
N PRO A 123 1.96 -11.14 6.47
CA PRO A 123 2.39 -11.90 7.64
C PRO A 123 2.55 -13.40 7.34
N ARG A 124 1.67 -13.92 6.50
CA ARG A 124 1.68 -15.33 6.09
C ARG A 124 3.00 -15.75 5.42
N HIS A 125 3.58 -14.88 4.61
CA HIS A 125 4.83 -15.16 3.88
C HIS A 125 6.04 -14.52 4.54
N ASN A 126 5.83 -13.79 5.65
CA ASN A 126 6.87 -13.04 6.35
C ASN A 126 7.64 -12.09 5.42
N ILE A 127 6.92 -11.43 4.52
CA ILE A 127 7.48 -10.45 3.59
C ILE A 127 6.76 -9.12 3.69
N ALA A 128 7.46 -8.09 3.26
CA ALA A 128 6.88 -6.78 3.02
C ALA A 128 7.46 -6.20 1.73
N GLY A 129 6.62 -5.55 0.94
CA GLY A 129 7.01 -4.90 -0.30
C GLY A 129 6.74 -3.41 -0.26
N LEU A 130 7.65 -2.66 -0.85
CA LEU A 130 7.57 -1.20 -0.93
C LEU A 130 7.97 -0.74 -2.32
N LEU A 131 7.08 0.03 -2.95
CA LEU A 131 7.30 0.68 -4.23
C LEU A 131 7.11 2.19 -4.06
N MET A 132 8.16 2.96 -4.26
CA MET A 132 8.13 4.42 -4.12
C MET A 132 8.34 5.06 -5.49
N THR A 133 7.27 5.58 -6.05
CA THR A 133 7.30 6.33 -7.31
C THR A 133 6.87 7.78 -7.09
N GLN A 134 7.05 8.61 -8.10
CA GLN A 134 6.62 10.02 -8.11
C GLN A 134 5.61 10.27 -9.23
N ARG A 135 4.75 9.30 -9.48
CA ARG A 135 3.69 9.41 -10.47
C ARG A 135 2.38 9.84 -9.80
N GLN A 136 1.96 11.06 -10.06
CA GLN A 136 0.70 11.60 -9.53
C GLN A 136 -0.50 10.75 -9.99
N MET A 137 -1.44 10.49 -9.08
CA MET A 137 -2.66 9.71 -9.28
C MET A 137 -2.42 8.26 -9.75
N ALA A 138 -1.25 7.70 -9.45
CA ALA A 138 -0.91 6.34 -9.85
C ALA A 138 -1.27 5.26 -8.83
N PHE A 139 -2.07 5.59 -7.84
CA PHE A 139 -2.54 4.64 -6.82
C PHE A 139 -3.12 3.35 -7.42
N TRP A 140 -3.79 3.47 -8.57
CA TRP A 140 -4.44 2.35 -9.28
C TRP A 140 -3.71 1.95 -10.57
N HIS A 141 -2.47 2.38 -10.75
CA HIS A 141 -1.75 2.05 -11.96
C HIS A 141 -1.30 0.58 -11.95
N PRO A 142 -1.43 -0.14 -13.08
CA PRO A 142 -1.10 -1.57 -13.16
C PRO A 142 0.30 -1.95 -12.70
N TYR A 143 1.29 -1.08 -12.77
CA TYR A 143 2.66 -1.40 -12.39
C TYR A 143 2.80 -1.85 -10.92
N SER A 144 1.96 -1.35 -10.01
CA SER A 144 2.03 -1.76 -8.60
C SER A 144 1.52 -3.18 -8.40
N PHE A 145 0.45 -3.55 -9.11
CA PHE A 145 -0.08 -4.92 -9.12
C PHE A 145 0.92 -5.87 -9.78
N GLU A 146 1.49 -5.47 -10.92
CA GLU A 146 2.49 -6.27 -11.63
C GLU A 146 3.76 -6.45 -10.80
N PHE A 147 4.25 -5.41 -10.12
CA PHE A 147 5.39 -5.52 -9.22
C PHE A 147 5.12 -6.54 -8.11
N LYS A 148 3.95 -6.47 -7.46
CA LYS A 148 3.55 -7.43 -6.42
C LYS A 148 3.47 -8.86 -6.98
N ARG A 149 2.85 -9.04 -8.14
CA ARG A 149 2.75 -10.33 -8.82
C ARG A 149 4.11 -10.95 -9.10
N LEU A 150 5.07 -10.14 -9.58
CA LEU A 150 6.44 -10.59 -9.83
C LEU A 150 7.18 -10.99 -8.56
N VAL A 151 6.96 -10.28 -7.45
CA VAL A 151 7.51 -10.66 -6.15
C VAL A 151 7.00 -12.03 -5.72
N TYR A 152 5.69 -12.28 -5.79
CA TYR A 152 5.13 -13.58 -5.45
C TYR A 152 5.60 -14.68 -6.40
N ALA A 153 5.68 -14.43 -7.69
CA ALA A 153 6.23 -15.37 -8.65
C ALA A 153 7.68 -15.74 -8.35
N ALA A 154 8.50 -14.77 -7.96
CA ALA A 154 9.89 -15.02 -7.56
C ALA A 154 10.01 -15.85 -6.27
N LEU A 155 9.09 -15.66 -5.31
CA LEU A 155 9.05 -16.46 -4.09
C LEU A 155 8.61 -17.91 -4.33
N ALA A 156 7.76 -18.13 -5.32
CA ALA A 156 7.31 -19.46 -5.70
C ALA A 156 8.32 -20.23 -6.58
N ALA A 157 9.27 -19.52 -7.21
CA ALA A 157 10.30 -20.15 -8.02
C ALA A 157 11.25 -20.96 -7.16
N PRO A 158 11.63 -22.19 -7.57
CA PRO A 158 12.68 -22.94 -6.87
C PRO A 158 13.97 -22.10 -6.88
N LEU A 159 14.67 -22.08 -5.74
CA LEU A 159 16.03 -21.53 -5.71
C LEU A 159 16.88 -22.41 -6.62
N GLU A 160 17.33 -21.87 -7.74
CA GLU A 160 18.37 -22.54 -8.51
C GLU A 160 19.61 -22.65 -7.61
N ALA A 161 20.05 -23.89 -7.40
CA ALA A 161 21.26 -24.14 -6.61
C ALA A 161 22.45 -23.44 -7.33
N ALA A 162 23.01 -22.42 -6.67
CA ALA A 162 24.21 -21.73 -7.13
C ALA A 162 25.45 -22.62 -6.96
#